data_e6c9f1bfa611f5b17295be37af025890
#
_entry.id   e6c9f1bfa611f5b17295be37af025890
#
_cell.length_a   1.000
_cell.length_b   1.000
_cell.length_c   1.000
_cell.angle_alpha   90.00
_cell.angle_beta   90.00
_cell.angle_gamma   90.00
#
_symmetry.space_group_name_H-M   'P 1'
#
loop_
_entity.id
_entity.type
_entity.pdbx_description
1 polymer ?
#
loop_
_entity_poly.entity_id
_entity_poly.type
_entity_poly.pdbx_seq_one_letter_code
_entity_poly.pdbx_strand_id
1 'polypeptide(L)'
;KKLLKKNDLVLKAGSPESMSKTKRSKPSEATKFIINQAKLIPAGKKLHIVILGSCTNTASAIVHEPKIVSKLKISYVGFWHNPLTNEYDKNEFNTRNDSIATNFLLDKEGLDFNVMSASVSKNLIFNKNETFKNLGNNKLGNFIKKRWNNYKRWWTSEDPEQKKWIMWDLALIEAIANPEFSKINTFK
;
A
#
# COMPACT_ATOMS: atom_id res chain seq x y z
N LYS A 1 12.25 -12.47 4.84
CA LYS A 1 13.16 -13.20 3.96
C LYS A 1 13.22 -14.70 4.32
N LYS A 2 13.54 -15.05 5.58
CA LYS A 2 13.75 -16.45 6.04
C LYS A 2 12.55 -17.36 5.81
N LEU A 3 11.33 -16.90 6.11
CA LEU A 3 10.09 -17.66 5.90
C LEU A 3 9.77 -17.90 4.42
N LEU A 4 10.06 -16.91 3.58
CA LEU A 4 9.81 -16.95 2.14
C LEU A 4 10.94 -17.63 1.36
N LYS A 5 12.03 -18.03 2.02
CA LYS A 5 13.27 -18.53 1.37
C LYS A 5 13.80 -17.60 0.26
N LYS A 6 13.53 -16.28 0.37
CA LYS A 6 13.95 -15.23 -0.56
C LYS A 6 15.04 -14.39 0.09
N ASN A 7 16.32 -14.67 -0.24
CA ASN A 7 17.48 -13.96 0.33
C ASN A 7 17.81 -12.68 -0.44
N ASP A 8 17.38 -12.60 -1.69
CA ASP A 8 17.58 -11.49 -2.63
C ASP A 8 16.71 -10.25 -2.37
N LEU A 9 15.66 -10.40 -1.52
CA LEU A 9 14.81 -9.26 -1.17
C LEU A 9 15.59 -8.16 -0.45
N VAL A 10 15.58 -6.96 -1.01
CA VAL A 10 16.14 -5.76 -0.38
C VAL A 10 15.16 -5.20 0.63
N LEU A 11 15.62 -4.95 1.86
CA LEU A 11 14.84 -4.30 2.91
C LEU A 11 15.55 -3.00 3.31
N LYS A 12 14.81 -1.90 3.34
CA LYS A 12 15.31 -0.58 3.73
C LYS A 12 14.39 0.02 4.79
N ALA A 13 14.99 0.65 5.80
CA ALA A 13 14.24 1.36 6.81
C ALA A 13 13.57 2.60 6.21
N GLY A 14 12.27 2.76 6.48
CA GLY A 14 11.50 3.94 6.13
C GLY A 14 11.73 5.10 7.10
N SER A 15 11.06 6.23 6.85
CA SER A 15 11.04 7.35 7.79
C SER A 15 10.37 6.92 9.11
N PRO A 16 10.97 7.22 10.27
CA PRO A 16 10.36 6.93 11.56
C PRO A 16 9.19 7.86 11.89
N GLU A 17 9.06 8.97 11.19
CA GLU A 17 8.03 9.99 11.40
C GLU A 17 7.41 10.42 10.08
N SER A 18 6.10 10.73 10.13
CA SER A 18 5.36 11.27 8.98
C SER A 18 5.74 12.73 8.69
N MET A 19 5.56 13.16 7.46
CA MET A 19 5.68 14.58 7.08
C MET A 19 4.62 15.43 7.80
N SER A 20 3.45 14.88 8.06
CA SER A 20 2.38 15.55 8.80
C SER A 20 2.80 15.92 10.23
N LYS A 21 3.59 15.04 10.89
CA LYS A 21 4.12 15.29 12.22
C LYS A 21 5.28 16.29 12.22
N THR A 22 6.23 16.10 11.33
CA THR A 22 7.47 16.91 11.32
C THR A 22 7.36 18.21 10.53
N LYS A 23 6.31 18.36 9.70
CA LYS A 23 6.14 19.43 8.71
C LYS A 23 7.31 19.52 7.72
N ARG A 24 8.12 18.49 7.63
CA ARG A 24 9.31 18.41 6.78
C ARG A 24 9.46 17.01 6.22
N SER A 25 10.04 16.92 5.03
CA SER A 25 10.53 15.67 4.47
C SER A 25 11.94 15.39 5.01
N LYS A 26 12.15 14.19 5.56
CA LYS A 26 13.47 13.70 5.96
C LYS A 26 13.83 12.48 5.12
N PRO A 27 14.99 12.47 4.47
CA PRO A 27 15.41 11.32 3.68
C PRO A 27 15.71 10.14 4.60
N SER A 28 15.05 9.01 4.34
CA SER A 28 15.33 7.71 4.96
C SER A 28 16.16 6.83 4.03
N GLU A 29 16.58 5.65 4.49
CA GLU A 29 17.19 4.65 3.61
C GLU A 29 16.24 4.24 2.47
N ALA A 30 14.94 4.07 2.77
CA ALA A 30 13.93 3.76 1.77
C ALA A 30 13.78 4.91 0.76
N THR A 31 13.78 6.17 1.21
CA THR A 31 13.76 7.35 0.34
C THR A 31 14.92 7.35 -0.64
N LYS A 32 16.14 7.15 -0.14
CA LYS A 32 17.35 7.08 -0.98
C LYS A 32 17.31 5.90 -1.95
N PHE A 33 16.78 4.77 -1.50
CA PHE A 33 16.64 3.58 -2.33
C PHE A 33 15.66 3.81 -3.48
N ILE A 34 14.49 4.42 -3.23
CA ILE A 34 13.51 4.79 -4.26
C ILE A 34 14.15 5.70 -5.31
N ILE A 35 14.87 6.75 -4.89
CA ILE A 35 15.55 7.67 -5.79
C ILE A 35 16.56 6.92 -6.69
N ASN A 36 17.40 6.09 -6.07
CA ASN A 36 18.42 5.35 -6.81
C ASN A 36 17.80 4.38 -7.82
N GLN A 37 16.74 3.65 -7.42
CA GLN A 37 16.04 2.73 -8.35
C GLN A 37 15.38 3.50 -9.50
N ALA A 38 14.74 4.63 -9.23
CA ALA A 38 14.13 5.45 -10.27
C ALA A 38 15.16 5.98 -11.27
N LYS A 39 16.37 6.36 -10.81
CA LYS A 39 17.46 6.80 -11.68
C LYS A 39 17.95 5.70 -12.63
N LEU A 40 17.90 4.44 -12.19
CA LEU A 40 18.33 3.28 -12.98
C LEU A 40 17.29 2.82 -14.01
N ILE A 41 16.05 3.28 -13.93
CA ILE A 41 15.00 2.90 -14.89
C ILE A 41 15.33 3.44 -16.28
N PRO A 42 15.33 2.58 -17.32
CA PRO A 42 15.57 2.99 -18.70
C PRO A 42 14.53 4.01 -19.18
N ALA A 43 14.91 4.77 -20.20
CA ALA A 43 13.98 5.69 -20.87
C ALA A 43 12.72 4.95 -21.36
N GLY A 44 11.56 5.58 -21.24
CA GLY A 44 10.26 5.02 -21.64
C GLY A 44 9.68 3.98 -20.67
N LYS A 45 10.40 3.59 -19.60
CA LYS A 45 9.89 2.70 -18.54
C LYS A 45 9.66 3.46 -17.24
N LYS A 46 8.83 2.89 -16.37
CA LYS A 46 8.54 3.44 -15.03
C LYS A 46 8.85 2.43 -13.93
N LEU A 47 9.38 2.92 -12.83
CA LEU A 47 9.44 2.17 -11.56
C LEU A 47 8.03 2.13 -10.97
N HIS A 48 7.47 0.93 -10.82
CA HIS A 48 6.19 0.76 -10.16
C HIS A 48 6.38 0.68 -8.65
N ILE A 49 5.81 1.62 -7.92
CA ILE A 49 5.80 1.66 -6.46
C ILE A 49 4.39 1.31 -5.99
N VAL A 50 4.29 0.27 -5.17
CA VAL A 50 3.04 -0.12 -4.52
C VAL A 50 3.08 0.34 -3.07
N ILE A 51 2.16 1.22 -2.68
CA ILE A 51 2.10 1.79 -1.34
C ILE A 51 0.95 1.12 -0.57
N LEU A 52 1.30 0.33 0.43
CA LEU A 52 0.39 -0.40 1.32
C LEU A 52 0.35 0.19 2.74
N GLY A 53 0.82 1.40 2.89
CA GLY A 53 0.87 2.17 4.13
C GLY A 53 0.87 3.66 3.81
N SER A 54 1.46 4.50 4.67
CA SER A 54 1.50 5.94 4.40
C SER A 54 2.42 6.31 3.23
N CYS A 55 2.13 7.41 2.56
CA CYS A 55 2.86 7.90 1.39
C CYS A 55 4.23 8.54 1.70
N THR A 56 4.63 8.61 2.97
CA THR A 56 5.79 9.37 3.47
C THR A 56 7.08 9.15 2.68
N ASN A 57 7.49 7.90 2.46
CA ASN A 57 8.77 7.62 1.82
C ASN A 57 8.80 8.01 0.34
N THR A 58 7.69 7.77 -0.37
CA THR A 58 7.56 8.09 -1.79
C THR A 58 7.46 9.60 -2.01
N ALA A 59 6.64 10.28 -1.20
CA ALA A 59 6.56 11.75 -1.23
C ALA A 59 7.93 12.37 -0.91
N SER A 60 8.62 11.87 0.12
CA SER A 60 9.97 12.32 0.45
C SER A 60 10.95 12.11 -0.70
N ALA A 61 10.87 11.00 -1.42
CA ALA A 61 11.73 10.75 -2.57
C ALA A 61 11.54 11.81 -3.68
N ILE A 62 10.30 12.16 -3.97
CA ILE A 62 9.97 13.19 -4.97
C ILE A 62 10.36 14.58 -4.50
N VAL A 63 10.21 14.91 -3.19
CA VAL A 63 10.66 16.20 -2.64
C VAL A 63 12.17 16.36 -2.80
N HIS A 64 12.96 15.31 -2.53
CA HIS A 64 14.43 15.36 -2.60
C HIS A 64 14.99 15.21 -4.03
N GLU A 65 14.22 14.58 -4.92
CA GLU A 65 14.62 14.39 -6.33
C GLU A 65 13.39 14.53 -7.25
N PRO A 66 12.93 15.75 -7.53
CA PRO A 66 11.73 15.97 -8.34
C PRO A 66 11.78 15.38 -9.76
N LYS A 67 12.99 15.23 -10.30
CA LYS A 67 13.21 14.69 -11.65
C LYS A 67 12.75 13.24 -11.83
N ILE A 68 12.52 12.51 -10.73
CA ILE A 68 12.06 11.13 -10.82
C ILE A 68 10.55 11.00 -11.10
N VAL A 69 9.76 12.05 -11.00
CA VAL A 69 8.29 12.03 -11.16
C VAL A 69 7.87 11.29 -12.43
N SER A 70 8.44 11.65 -13.57
CA SER A 70 8.12 11.04 -14.88
C SER A 70 8.53 9.57 -14.98
N LYS A 71 9.39 9.10 -14.08
CA LYS A 71 9.86 7.72 -14.01
C LYS A 71 9.09 6.83 -13.04
N LEU A 72 8.07 7.37 -12.36
CA LEU A 72 7.29 6.64 -11.37
C LEU A 72 5.90 6.30 -11.89
N LYS A 73 5.43 5.11 -11.53
CA LYS A 73 4.03 4.71 -11.50
C LYS A 73 3.72 4.31 -10.07
N ILE A 74 2.69 4.87 -9.48
CA ILE A 74 2.32 4.59 -8.09
C ILE A 74 0.94 3.95 -8.06
N SER A 75 0.81 2.87 -7.27
CA SER A 75 -0.46 2.28 -6.88
C SER A 75 -0.57 2.33 -5.36
N TYR A 76 -1.64 2.88 -4.84
CA TYR A 76 -1.83 3.20 -3.43
C TYR A 76 -3.15 2.67 -2.89
N VAL A 77 -3.17 2.11 -1.68
CA VAL A 77 -4.38 1.81 -0.92
C VAL A 77 -4.63 2.94 0.07
N GLY A 78 -5.72 3.68 -0.13
CA GLY A 78 -6.07 4.80 0.75
C GLY A 78 -7.45 5.35 0.46
N PHE A 79 -7.86 6.34 1.24
CA PHE A 79 -9.15 7.01 1.18
C PHE A 79 -10.37 6.09 1.36
N TRP A 80 -11.40 6.59 1.99
CA TRP A 80 -12.75 6.11 1.79
C TRP A 80 -13.36 6.83 0.60
N HIS A 81 -14.10 6.13 -0.23
CA HIS A 81 -14.82 6.71 -1.37
C HIS A 81 -16.30 6.41 -1.26
N ASN A 82 -17.10 7.45 -1.37
CA ASN A 82 -18.54 7.34 -1.53
C ASN A 82 -18.88 7.42 -3.02
N PRO A 83 -19.30 6.32 -3.68
CA PRO A 83 -19.58 6.33 -5.12
C PRO A 83 -20.82 7.14 -5.51
N LEU A 84 -21.73 7.42 -4.56
CA LEU A 84 -22.96 8.18 -4.83
C LEU A 84 -22.69 9.69 -4.91
N THR A 85 -21.82 10.20 -4.03
CA THR A 85 -21.46 11.62 -3.99
C THR A 85 -20.12 11.91 -4.66
N ASN A 86 -19.37 10.86 -5.03
CA ASN A 86 -18.00 10.94 -5.52
C ASN A 86 -17.03 11.66 -4.57
N GLU A 87 -17.32 11.62 -3.28
CA GLU A 87 -16.48 12.22 -2.24
C GLU A 87 -15.43 11.24 -1.72
N TYR A 88 -14.25 11.77 -1.42
CA TYR A 88 -13.13 11.03 -0.87
C TYR A 88 -12.82 11.51 0.55
N ASP A 89 -12.95 10.60 1.54
CA ASP A 89 -12.60 10.89 2.93
C ASP A 89 -11.16 10.46 3.22
N LYS A 90 -10.37 11.41 3.71
CA LYS A 90 -8.95 11.26 4.10
C LYS A 90 -8.77 10.65 5.51
N ASN A 91 -9.83 10.35 6.24
CA ASN A 91 -9.75 9.70 7.55
C ASN A 91 -9.43 8.20 7.46
N GLU A 92 -9.25 7.67 6.26
CA GLU A 92 -8.72 6.34 6.06
C GLU A 92 -7.32 6.21 6.71
N PHE A 93 -6.99 5.02 7.23
CA PHE A 93 -5.82 4.78 8.08
C PHE A 93 -4.49 5.19 7.42
N ASN A 94 -4.23 4.75 6.20
CA ASN A 94 -2.97 5.05 5.50
C ASN A 94 -2.86 6.53 5.17
N THR A 95 -3.95 7.13 4.72
CA THR A 95 -4.05 8.53 4.31
C THR A 95 -3.87 9.47 5.49
N ARG A 96 -4.58 9.26 6.60
CA ARG A 96 -4.48 10.13 7.79
C ARG A 96 -3.14 10.03 8.51
N ASN A 97 -2.43 8.89 8.38
CA ASN A 97 -1.11 8.73 8.98
C ASN A 97 -0.06 9.70 8.38
N ASP A 98 -0.24 10.11 7.12
CA ASP A 98 0.55 11.19 6.53
C ASP A 98 -0.22 11.93 5.43
N SER A 99 -1.20 12.75 5.84
CA SER A 99 -2.04 13.52 4.92
C SER A 99 -1.25 14.55 4.11
N ILE A 100 -0.15 15.11 4.65
CA ILE A 100 0.71 16.02 3.91
C ILE A 100 1.39 15.29 2.75
N ALA A 101 1.96 14.10 3.01
CA ALA A 101 2.59 13.31 1.97
C ALA A 101 1.59 12.86 0.90
N THR A 102 0.38 12.46 1.31
CA THR A 102 -0.67 12.03 0.38
C THR A 102 -1.16 13.19 -0.49
N ASN A 103 -1.44 14.36 0.10
CA ASN A 103 -1.82 15.55 -0.66
C ASN A 103 -0.72 15.97 -1.65
N PHE A 104 0.54 15.94 -1.21
CA PHE A 104 1.67 16.24 -2.09
C PHE A 104 1.73 15.33 -3.31
N LEU A 105 1.43 14.03 -3.17
CA LEU A 105 1.39 13.11 -4.30
C LEU A 105 0.19 13.34 -5.21
N LEU A 106 -1.00 13.65 -4.65
CA LEU A 106 -2.20 13.98 -5.41
C LEU A 106 -2.02 15.23 -6.28
N ASP A 107 -1.40 16.27 -5.70
CA ASP A 107 -1.21 17.56 -6.34
C ASP A 107 0.00 17.56 -7.29
N LYS A 108 0.73 16.42 -7.37
CA LYS A 108 1.98 16.35 -8.15
C LYS A 108 1.70 16.15 -9.62
N GLU A 109 1.81 17.23 -10.39
CA GLU A 109 1.66 17.21 -11.84
C GLU A 109 2.63 16.22 -12.51
N GLY A 110 2.13 15.49 -13.52
CA GLY A 110 2.89 14.51 -14.27
C GLY A 110 3.16 13.18 -13.54
N LEU A 111 2.64 12.99 -12.32
CA LEU A 111 2.76 11.74 -11.59
C LEU A 111 1.65 10.76 -12.01
N ASP A 112 2.04 9.55 -12.41
CA ASP A 112 1.12 8.44 -12.64
C ASP A 112 0.72 7.84 -11.27
N PHE A 113 -0.40 8.33 -10.70
CA PHE A 113 -0.84 8.00 -9.34
C PHE A 113 -2.23 7.37 -9.36
N ASN A 114 -2.30 6.09 -9.04
CA ASN A 114 -3.50 5.28 -9.03
C ASN A 114 -3.88 4.91 -7.59
N VAL A 115 -5.15 5.05 -7.26
CA VAL A 115 -5.66 4.77 -5.90
C VAL A 115 -6.69 3.64 -5.96
N MET A 116 -6.50 2.62 -5.12
CA MET A 116 -7.57 1.72 -4.71
C MET A 116 -8.15 2.23 -3.39
N SER A 117 -9.40 2.66 -3.40
CA SER A 117 -10.04 3.12 -2.17
C SER A 117 -10.26 1.98 -1.18
N ALA A 118 -10.22 2.30 0.11
CA ALA A 118 -10.57 1.35 1.17
C ALA A 118 -12.02 0.85 1.01
N SER A 119 -12.92 1.67 0.43
CA SER A 119 -14.30 1.26 0.10
C SER A 119 -14.36 0.12 -0.91
N VAL A 120 -13.38 0.02 -1.80
CA VAL A 120 -13.24 -1.11 -2.76
C VAL A 120 -12.50 -2.27 -2.09
N SER A 121 -11.34 -2.02 -1.50
CA SER A 121 -10.47 -3.08 -0.95
C SER A 121 -11.11 -3.86 0.20
N LYS A 122 -12.04 -3.25 0.97
CA LYS A 122 -12.78 -3.93 2.03
C LYS A 122 -13.62 -5.13 1.56
N ASN A 123 -13.91 -5.22 0.27
CA ASN A 123 -14.73 -6.29 -0.30
C ASN A 123 -13.93 -7.59 -0.53
N LEU A 124 -12.60 -7.54 -0.49
CA LEU A 124 -11.79 -8.77 -0.52
C LEU A 124 -11.74 -9.39 0.87
N ILE A 125 -12.64 -10.34 1.10
CA ILE A 125 -12.80 -11.01 2.39
C ILE A 125 -12.40 -12.47 2.27
N PHE A 126 -11.46 -12.91 3.11
CA PHE A 126 -11.06 -14.30 3.21
C PHE A 126 -11.76 -14.99 4.39
N ASN A 127 -12.29 -16.21 4.16
CA ASN A 127 -12.88 -17.05 5.18
C ASN A 127 -11.80 -17.94 5.83
N LYS A 128 -11.80 -18.01 7.16
CA LYS A 128 -10.78 -18.72 7.95
C LYS A 128 -10.63 -20.18 7.54
N ASN A 129 -11.73 -20.92 7.49
CA ASN A 129 -11.70 -22.35 7.22
C ASN A 129 -11.14 -22.66 5.83
N GLU A 130 -11.61 -21.94 4.83
CA GLU A 130 -11.13 -22.06 3.45
C GLU A 130 -9.65 -21.67 3.33
N THR A 131 -9.29 -20.52 3.89
CA THR A 131 -7.92 -20.04 3.89
C THR A 131 -6.98 -21.04 4.58
N PHE A 132 -7.38 -21.57 5.73
CA PHE A 132 -6.54 -22.55 6.48
C PHE A 132 -6.38 -23.87 5.75
N LYS A 133 -7.40 -24.32 5.03
CA LYS A 133 -7.32 -25.50 4.17
C LYS A 133 -6.28 -25.30 3.06
N ASN A 134 -6.26 -24.12 2.44
CA ASN A 134 -5.38 -23.81 1.30
C ASN A 134 -3.93 -23.46 1.71
N LEU A 135 -3.70 -22.96 2.92
CA LEU A 135 -2.36 -22.55 3.37
C LEU A 135 -1.36 -23.68 3.63
N GLY A 136 -1.82 -24.94 3.67
CA GLY A 136 -0.97 -26.08 4.01
C GLY A 136 -0.34 -26.01 5.42
N ASN A 137 0.54 -26.96 5.73
CA ASN A 137 1.18 -27.11 7.05
C ASN A 137 2.70 -26.84 7.04
N ASN A 138 3.17 -26.01 6.11
CA ASN A 138 4.57 -25.56 6.09
C ASN A 138 4.80 -24.38 7.06
N LYS A 139 6.07 -23.97 7.23
CA LYS A 139 6.45 -22.88 8.15
C LYS A 139 5.72 -21.57 7.87
N LEU A 140 5.49 -21.21 6.61
CA LEU A 140 4.79 -20.00 6.23
C LEU A 140 3.29 -20.10 6.53
N GLY A 141 2.65 -21.20 6.12
CA GLY A 141 1.24 -21.45 6.40
C GLY A 141 0.94 -21.44 7.90
N ASN A 142 1.76 -22.12 8.70
CA ASN A 142 1.63 -22.13 10.16
C ASN A 142 1.84 -20.72 10.78
N PHE A 143 2.76 -19.92 10.25
CA PHE A 143 2.94 -18.54 10.69
C PHE A 143 1.70 -17.69 10.39
N ILE A 144 1.11 -17.80 9.19
CA ILE A 144 -0.10 -17.06 8.81
C ILE A 144 -1.30 -17.50 9.67
N LYS A 145 -1.50 -18.81 9.86
CA LYS A 145 -2.56 -19.35 10.74
C LYS A 145 -2.44 -18.82 12.17
N LYS A 146 -1.21 -18.84 12.73
CA LYS A 146 -0.93 -18.27 14.06
C LYS A 146 -1.21 -16.76 14.10
N ARG A 147 -0.80 -16.02 13.08
CA ARG A 147 -1.06 -14.59 12.97
C ARG A 147 -2.56 -14.31 12.93
N TRP A 148 -3.31 -15.07 12.14
CA TRP A 148 -4.76 -14.95 12.05
C TRP A 148 -5.44 -15.11 13.43
N ASN A 149 -5.09 -16.16 14.16
CA ASN A 149 -5.71 -16.47 15.45
C ASN A 149 -5.35 -15.46 16.56
N ASN A 150 -4.13 -14.92 16.53
CA ASN A 150 -3.60 -14.12 17.63
C ASN A 150 -3.70 -12.60 17.41
N TYR A 151 -4.02 -12.15 16.22
CA TYR A 151 -4.09 -10.73 15.93
C TYR A 151 -5.50 -10.19 16.18
N LYS A 152 -5.65 -9.36 17.21
CA LYS A 152 -6.90 -8.64 17.49
C LYS A 152 -7.07 -7.52 16.45
N ARG A 153 -8.16 -7.56 15.70
CA ARG A 153 -8.55 -6.54 14.71
C ARG A 153 -9.56 -5.59 15.34
N TRP A 154 -9.68 -4.39 14.82
CA TRP A 154 -10.66 -3.41 15.28
C TRP A 154 -12.12 -3.88 15.13
N TRP A 155 -12.39 -4.82 14.21
CA TRP A 155 -13.71 -5.44 14.02
C TRP A 155 -13.89 -6.78 14.77
N THR A 156 -13.00 -7.12 15.69
CA THR A 156 -13.07 -8.40 16.43
C THR A 156 -14.34 -8.52 17.27
N SER A 157 -14.94 -7.39 17.69
CA SER A 157 -16.23 -7.39 18.40
C SER A 157 -17.38 -7.91 17.53
N GLU A 158 -17.32 -7.70 16.22
CA GLU A 158 -18.33 -8.15 15.26
C GLU A 158 -18.06 -9.60 14.76
N ASP A 159 -16.83 -10.06 14.90
CA ASP A 159 -16.39 -11.42 14.53
C ASP A 159 -15.46 -11.99 15.63
N PRO A 160 -15.99 -12.32 16.83
CA PRO A 160 -15.17 -12.78 17.95
C PRO A 160 -14.45 -14.10 17.69
N GLU A 161 -15.01 -14.96 16.83
CA GLU A 161 -14.37 -16.21 16.41
C GLU A 161 -13.35 -16.00 15.28
N GLN A 162 -13.22 -14.78 14.79
CA GLN A 162 -12.30 -14.41 13.72
C GLN A 162 -12.47 -15.28 12.46
N LYS A 163 -13.72 -15.49 12.05
CA LYS A 163 -14.10 -16.31 10.89
C LYS A 163 -13.69 -15.67 9.56
N LYS A 164 -13.54 -14.33 9.54
CA LYS A 164 -13.27 -13.54 8.34
C LYS A 164 -12.06 -12.63 8.53
N TRP A 165 -11.34 -12.35 7.44
CA TRP A 165 -10.32 -11.31 7.39
C TRP A 165 -10.46 -10.49 6.12
N ILE A 166 -10.56 -9.17 6.28
CA ILE A 166 -10.53 -8.23 5.17
C ILE A 166 -9.09 -8.08 4.72
N MET A 167 -8.81 -8.38 3.46
CA MET A 167 -7.48 -8.37 2.86
C MET A 167 -7.19 -7.05 2.13
N TRP A 168 -7.20 -5.95 2.88
CA TRP A 168 -7.07 -4.58 2.37
C TRP A 168 -5.97 -4.41 1.32
N ASP A 169 -4.75 -4.74 1.71
CA ASP A 169 -3.56 -4.53 0.87
C ASP A 169 -3.46 -5.55 -0.27
N LEU A 170 -3.92 -6.77 -0.01
CA LEU A 170 -3.91 -7.84 -1.00
C LEU A 170 -4.84 -7.52 -2.16
N ALA A 171 -5.93 -6.78 -1.93
CA ALA A 171 -6.85 -6.36 -2.99
C ALA A 171 -6.14 -5.52 -4.07
N LEU A 172 -5.25 -4.60 -3.68
CA LEU A 172 -4.45 -3.84 -4.65
C LEU A 172 -3.45 -4.73 -5.38
N ILE A 173 -2.81 -5.67 -4.69
CA ILE A 173 -1.86 -6.60 -5.31
C ILE A 173 -2.59 -7.47 -6.34
N GLU A 174 -3.80 -7.96 -5.99
CA GLU A 174 -4.63 -8.75 -6.90
C GLU A 174 -5.03 -7.96 -8.15
N ALA A 175 -5.47 -6.71 -7.98
CA ALA A 175 -5.82 -5.84 -9.11
C ALA A 175 -4.62 -5.51 -10.02
N ILE A 176 -3.40 -5.51 -9.48
CA ILE A 176 -2.18 -5.32 -10.29
C ILE A 176 -1.81 -6.62 -11.03
N ALA A 177 -1.93 -7.77 -10.36
CA ALA A 177 -1.56 -9.07 -10.91
C ALA A 177 -2.58 -9.57 -11.95
N ASN A 178 -3.86 -9.31 -11.72
CA ASN A 178 -5.00 -9.75 -12.52
C ASN A 178 -5.90 -8.54 -12.85
N PRO A 179 -5.49 -7.67 -13.80
CA PRO A 179 -6.20 -6.41 -14.10
C PRO A 179 -7.65 -6.59 -14.54
N GLU A 180 -8.01 -7.75 -15.06
CA GLU A 180 -9.37 -8.10 -15.47
C GLU A 180 -10.38 -8.13 -14.31
N PHE A 181 -9.91 -8.26 -13.06
CA PHE A 181 -10.77 -8.22 -11.87
C PHE A 181 -11.03 -6.82 -11.36
N SER A 182 -10.47 -5.79 -11.99
CA SER A 182 -10.64 -4.41 -11.56
C SER A 182 -10.97 -3.49 -12.72
N LYS A 183 -11.72 -2.43 -12.42
CA LYS A 183 -12.00 -1.35 -13.37
C LYS A 183 -11.36 -0.06 -12.84
N ILE A 184 -10.56 0.58 -13.67
CA ILE A 184 -9.97 1.88 -13.37
C ILE A 184 -10.87 2.98 -13.93
N ASN A 185 -11.25 3.93 -13.09
CA ASN A 185 -11.89 5.16 -13.50
C ASN A 185 -10.90 6.31 -13.37
N THR A 186 -10.85 7.19 -14.35
CA THR A 186 -10.02 8.40 -14.31
C THR A 186 -10.89 9.57 -13.90
N PHE A 187 -10.47 10.27 -12.87
CA PHE A 187 -11.08 11.53 -12.43
C PHE A 187 -10.15 12.69 -12.82
N LYS A 188 -10.73 13.76 -13.35
CA LYS A 188 -10.03 15.00 -13.68
C LYS A 188 -10.19 16.01 -12.56
#